data_02112fa74dd1321b0c533cbd6eb01aca
#
_entry.id   02112fa74dd1321b0c533cbd6eb01aca
#
_cell.length_a   1.000
_cell.length_b   1.000
_cell.length_c   1.000
_cell.angle_alpha   90.00
_cell.angle_beta   90.00
_cell.angle_gamma   90.00
#
_symmetry.space_group_name_H-M   'P 1'
#
loop_
_entity.id
_entity.type
_entity.pdbx_description
1 polymer ?
#
loop_
_entity_poly.entity_id
_entity_poly.type
_entity_poly.pdbx_seq_one_letter_code
_entity_poly.pdbx_strand_id
1 'polypeptide(L)'
;MPVAWVRGIVDPEVVQVQNLAELSDALAEIVERAGQAVVRVEARRRWPSSGVVWADGLIVTAAHVVERDDEIQIGIAGDRTTDATLVGRDPSTDVAVLRSDAVTGVQLPQWADPGAVKVGQLVLAISRPGRSARASLGIISAAGGSWRTPAGGEIERYIQPDVERALGFSGSLLVDTSGRALGVNTSRLMRRTPMTIPSPTLRRVVETLVKHGRIRRGYLGIGGHPIRLSETIGQQVGQRRGLIIISVEPGSPADRGGLFVGDIIVAIDQTPIRHPGEVSARLDEKSIGKPLVLRVVRAGKIAEVTLTAGER
;
A
#
# COMPACT_ATOMS: atom_id res chain seq x y z
N MET A 1 19.18 -36.18 -38.26
CA MET A 1 17.87 -35.49 -38.24
C MET A 1 18.13 -34.04 -37.80
N PRO A 2 18.02 -33.05 -38.69
CA PRO A 2 18.21 -31.66 -38.30
C PRO A 2 16.95 -31.13 -37.62
N VAL A 3 17.11 -30.46 -36.46
CA VAL A 3 16.08 -29.82 -35.69
C VAL A 3 15.60 -28.59 -36.47
N ALA A 4 14.32 -28.60 -36.87
CA ALA A 4 13.67 -27.45 -37.49
C ALA A 4 13.48 -26.33 -36.48
N TRP A 5 14.16 -25.20 -36.64
CA TRP A 5 13.91 -23.97 -35.94
C TRP A 5 12.58 -23.37 -36.40
N VAL A 6 11.66 -23.24 -35.48
CA VAL A 6 10.38 -22.55 -35.70
C VAL A 6 10.68 -21.06 -35.97
N ARG A 7 10.61 -20.66 -37.24
CA ARG A 7 10.53 -19.24 -37.63
C ARG A 7 9.10 -18.76 -37.44
N GLY A 8 8.87 -18.09 -36.36
CA GLY A 8 7.69 -17.30 -36.07
C GLY A 8 8.13 -16.07 -35.35
N ILE A 9 9.01 -15.27 -35.97
CA ILE A 9 9.42 -13.98 -35.41
C ILE A 9 8.44 -12.96 -35.98
N VAL A 10 7.67 -12.36 -35.08
CA VAL A 10 6.92 -11.10 -35.24
C VAL A 10 7.81 -10.15 -36.03
N ASP A 11 7.31 -9.61 -37.14
CA ASP A 11 7.96 -8.55 -37.90
C ASP A 11 8.29 -7.40 -36.94
N PRO A 12 9.56 -7.04 -36.74
CA PRO A 12 9.86 -5.94 -35.86
C PRO A 12 9.50 -4.63 -36.60
N GLU A 13 8.30 -4.12 -36.37
CA GLU A 13 8.11 -2.67 -36.55
C GLU A 13 9.11 -1.99 -35.61
N VAL A 14 10.23 -1.59 -36.17
CA VAL A 14 11.25 -0.81 -35.44
C VAL A 14 10.59 0.50 -35.05
N VAL A 15 10.25 0.64 -33.79
CA VAL A 15 9.82 1.94 -33.24
C VAL A 15 11.03 2.88 -33.38
N GLN A 16 11.04 3.69 -34.43
CA GLN A 16 12.06 4.72 -34.59
C GLN A 16 11.78 5.85 -33.59
N VAL A 17 12.60 5.92 -32.55
CA VAL A 17 12.70 7.14 -31.70
C VAL A 17 13.47 8.19 -32.53
N GLN A 18 12.74 9.08 -33.17
CA GLN A 18 13.32 10.04 -34.13
C GLN A 18 14.22 11.09 -33.47
N ASN A 19 14.12 11.34 -32.16
CA ASN A 19 14.96 12.32 -31.47
C ASN A 19 15.10 12.00 -29.95
N LEU A 20 16.24 11.40 -29.57
CA LEU A 20 16.55 11.10 -28.17
C LEU A 20 16.77 12.37 -27.31
N ALA A 21 17.20 13.47 -27.92
CA ALA A 21 17.37 14.73 -27.19
C ALA A 21 16.01 15.31 -26.78
N GLU A 22 15.04 15.32 -27.69
CA GLU A 22 13.67 15.77 -27.37
C GLU A 22 13.03 14.91 -26.27
N LEU A 23 13.24 13.60 -26.29
CA LEU A 23 12.77 12.72 -25.21
C LEU A 23 13.45 13.08 -23.87
N SER A 24 14.75 13.31 -23.89
CA SER A 24 15.51 13.70 -22.69
C SER A 24 15.00 15.02 -22.10
N ASP A 25 14.80 16.00 -22.95
CA ASP A 25 14.31 17.32 -22.53
C ASP A 25 12.87 17.24 -21.99
N ALA A 26 12.00 16.49 -22.66
CA ALA A 26 10.63 16.25 -22.19
C ALA A 26 10.59 15.57 -20.82
N LEU A 27 11.47 14.58 -20.57
CA LEU A 27 11.57 13.93 -19.26
C LEU A 27 12.06 14.90 -18.18
N ALA A 28 13.02 15.77 -18.49
CA ALA A 28 13.51 16.79 -17.56
C ALA A 28 12.41 17.81 -17.21
N GLU A 29 11.66 18.29 -18.19
CA GLU A 29 10.52 19.19 -17.97
C GLU A 29 9.42 18.55 -17.10
N ILE A 30 9.13 17.27 -17.30
CA ILE A 30 8.19 16.52 -16.45
C ILE A 30 8.67 16.51 -15.00
N VAL A 31 9.95 16.22 -14.77
CA VAL A 31 10.52 16.19 -13.41
C VAL A 31 10.46 17.56 -12.75
N GLU A 32 10.77 18.62 -13.48
CA GLU A 32 10.71 19.99 -12.97
C GLU A 32 9.28 20.37 -12.58
N ARG A 33 8.32 20.17 -13.48
CA ARG A 33 6.92 20.51 -13.26
C ARG A 33 6.28 19.68 -12.15
N ALA A 34 6.36 18.35 -12.24
CA ALA A 34 5.72 17.46 -11.26
C ALA A 34 6.46 17.46 -9.91
N GLY A 35 7.76 17.76 -9.92
CA GLY A 35 8.59 17.89 -8.74
C GLY A 35 8.19 19.05 -7.82
N GLN A 36 7.45 20.04 -8.31
CA GLN A 36 6.92 21.14 -7.48
C GLN A 36 5.91 20.64 -6.43
N ALA A 37 5.15 19.59 -6.75
CA ALA A 37 4.21 18.97 -5.83
C ALA A 37 4.88 17.97 -4.87
N VAL A 38 6.18 17.72 -4.99
CA VAL A 38 6.90 16.75 -4.14
C VAL A 38 7.67 17.48 -3.05
N VAL A 39 7.39 17.14 -1.79
CA VAL A 39 8.02 17.72 -0.61
C VAL A 39 8.94 16.71 0.09
N ARG A 40 9.92 17.20 0.84
CA ARG A 40 10.68 16.41 1.79
C ARG A 40 9.85 16.23 3.06
N VAL A 41 9.86 15.02 3.62
CA VAL A 41 9.18 14.68 4.88
C VAL A 41 10.22 14.22 5.90
N GLU A 42 10.31 14.93 7.02
CA GLU A 42 11.17 14.66 8.16
C GLU A 42 10.31 14.23 9.36
N ALA A 43 9.89 12.97 9.36
CA ALA A 43 9.02 12.37 10.38
C ALA A 43 9.64 11.12 11.01
N ARG A 44 10.96 10.94 10.86
CA ARG A 44 11.73 9.81 11.42
C ARG A 44 13.16 10.22 11.78
N ARG A 45 13.84 9.38 12.60
CA ARG A 45 15.14 9.75 13.21
C ARG A 45 16.31 9.86 12.25
N ARG A 46 16.36 9.12 11.16
CA ARG A 46 17.59 9.00 10.35
C ARG A 46 17.53 9.72 9.02
N TRP A 47 16.63 9.32 8.14
CA TRP A 47 16.67 9.77 6.74
C TRP A 47 15.34 10.38 6.33
N PRO A 48 15.34 11.57 5.74
CA PRO A 48 14.14 12.15 5.17
C PRO A 48 13.51 11.23 4.14
N SER A 49 12.21 11.36 3.96
CA SER A 49 11.45 10.71 2.91
C SER A 49 10.80 11.75 2.01
N SER A 50 9.90 11.32 1.15
CA SER A 50 9.13 12.22 0.31
C SER A 50 7.66 12.24 0.70
N GLY A 51 6.95 13.26 0.28
CA GLY A 51 5.51 13.36 0.29
C GLY A 51 5.03 14.09 -0.96
N VAL A 52 3.76 13.98 -1.26
CA VAL A 52 3.11 14.60 -2.42
C VAL A 52 2.01 15.51 -1.91
N VAL A 53 2.00 16.76 -2.37
CA VAL A 53 0.90 17.69 -2.10
C VAL A 53 -0.37 17.14 -2.77
N TRP A 54 -1.35 16.82 -1.94
CA TRP A 54 -2.61 16.21 -2.37
C TRP A 54 -3.72 17.22 -2.64
N ALA A 55 -3.79 18.19 -1.78
CA ALA A 55 -4.72 19.31 -1.83
C ALA A 55 -4.12 20.48 -1.05
N ASP A 56 -4.77 21.64 -1.06
CA ASP A 56 -4.34 22.78 -0.26
C ASP A 56 -4.17 22.40 1.21
N GLY A 57 -2.95 22.62 1.71
CA GLY A 57 -2.59 22.31 3.08
C GLY A 57 -2.47 20.81 3.40
N LEU A 58 -2.65 19.89 2.45
CA LEU A 58 -2.59 18.44 2.68
C LEU A 58 -1.47 17.77 1.88
N ILE A 59 -0.75 16.89 2.55
CA ILE A 59 0.35 16.11 1.99
C ILE A 59 0.08 14.63 2.24
N VAL A 60 0.26 13.80 1.22
CA VAL A 60 0.22 12.34 1.34
C VAL A 60 1.65 11.80 1.32
N THR A 61 1.94 10.87 2.22
CA THR A 61 3.20 10.12 2.26
C THR A 61 2.95 8.67 2.64
N ALA A 62 4.00 7.85 2.66
CA ALA A 62 3.91 6.48 3.15
C ALA A 62 3.80 6.46 4.69
N ALA A 63 2.89 5.65 5.24
CA ALA A 63 2.68 5.61 6.69
C ALA A 63 3.92 5.15 7.47
N HIS A 64 4.70 4.21 6.93
CA HIS A 64 5.89 3.68 7.60
C HIS A 64 7.06 4.67 7.70
N VAL A 65 7.01 5.80 6.99
CA VAL A 65 8.04 6.84 7.12
C VAL A 65 7.68 7.90 8.15
N VAL A 66 6.45 7.85 8.68
CA VAL A 66 5.98 8.70 9.78
C VAL A 66 6.11 7.89 11.07
N GLU A 67 7.30 7.95 11.70
CA GLU A 67 7.62 7.17 12.92
C GLU A 67 7.22 7.91 14.21
N ARG A 68 6.96 9.20 14.14
CA ARG A 68 6.55 10.06 15.26
C ARG A 68 5.29 10.84 14.91
N ASP A 69 4.54 11.25 15.90
CA ASP A 69 3.26 11.95 15.72
C ASP A 69 3.41 13.46 15.87
N ASP A 70 4.49 13.90 16.50
CA ASP A 70 4.88 15.28 16.77
C ASP A 70 6.22 15.64 16.11
N GLU A 71 6.57 16.92 16.14
CA GLU A 71 7.82 17.46 15.57
C GLU A 71 8.06 17.02 14.12
N ILE A 72 7.00 16.89 13.34
CA ILE A 72 7.11 16.55 11.91
C ILE A 72 7.43 17.82 11.16
N GLN A 73 8.43 17.75 10.30
CA GLN A 73 8.80 18.87 9.42
C GLN A 73 8.70 18.46 7.95
N ILE A 74 8.39 19.42 7.11
CA ILE A 74 8.43 19.29 5.66
C ILE A 74 9.39 20.32 5.06
N GLY A 75 10.08 19.90 4.01
CA GLY A 75 10.90 20.78 3.18
C GLY A 75 10.24 20.96 1.81
N ILE A 76 9.97 22.21 1.44
CA ILE A 76 9.45 22.60 0.14
C ILE A 76 10.59 23.09 -0.78
N ALA A 77 10.29 23.30 -2.05
CA ALA A 77 11.28 23.86 -2.99
C ALA A 77 11.87 25.17 -2.44
N GLY A 78 13.17 25.40 -2.67
CA GLY A 78 13.88 26.60 -2.20
C GLY A 78 14.40 26.52 -0.76
N ASP A 79 14.61 25.31 -0.23
CA ASP A 79 15.26 25.04 1.08
C ASP A 79 14.49 25.52 2.32
N ARG A 80 13.22 25.85 2.18
CA ARG A 80 12.39 26.22 3.31
C ARG A 80 11.88 24.95 4.02
N THR A 81 12.11 24.90 5.33
CA THR A 81 11.56 23.86 6.21
C THR A 81 10.48 24.47 7.07
N THR A 82 9.39 23.77 7.26
CA THR A 82 8.26 24.22 8.08
C THR A 82 7.64 23.02 8.79
N ASP A 83 6.89 23.30 9.84
CA ASP A 83 6.23 22.26 10.61
C ASP A 83 5.01 21.71 9.87
N ALA A 84 4.72 20.46 10.16
CA ALA A 84 3.53 19.78 9.72
C ALA A 84 2.93 18.95 10.86
N THR A 85 1.63 18.75 10.81
CA THR A 85 0.91 17.92 11.80
C THR A 85 0.39 16.66 11.14
N LEU A 86 0.39 15.55 11.87
CA LEU A 86 -0.21 14.30 11.44
C LEU A 86 -1.74 14.41 11.52
N VAL A 87 -2.41 14.31 10.37
CA VAL A 87 -3.88 14.18 10.32
C VAL A 87 -4.30 12.76 10.66
N GLY A 88 -3.58 11.77 10.16
CA GLY A 88 -3.81 10.36 10.45
C GLY A 88 -3.01 9.44 9.53
N ARG A 89 -3.04 8.15 9.84
CA ARG A 89 -2.35 7.13 9.04
C ARG A 89 -3.15 5.83 8.93
N ASP A 90 -2.98 5.12 7.82
CA ASP A 90 -3.45 3.75 7.59
C ASP A 90 -2.27 2.82 7.30
N PRO A 91 -1.76 2.10 8.30
CA PRO A 91 -0.67 1.16 8.09
C PRO A 91 -1.01 0.01 7.13
N SER A 92 -2.28 -0.25 6.90
CA SER A 92 -2.72 -1.37 6.05
C SER A 92 -2.60 -1.07 4.56
N THR A 93 -2.76 0.19 4.15
CA THR A 93 -2.51 0.68 2.79
C THR A 93 -1.19 1.44 2.70
N ASP A 94 -0.51 1.61 3.84
CA ASP A 94 0.73 2.38 3.99
C ASP A 94 0.58 3.85 3.56
N VAL A 95 -0.53 4.48 3.88
CA VAL A 95 -0.82 5.89 3.61
C VAL A 95 -0.83 6.69 4.91
N ALA A 96 -0.17 7.85 4.92
CA ALA A 96 -0.32 8.86 5.95
C ALA A 96 -0.66 10.22 5.32
N VAL A 97 -1.41 11.03 6.05
CA VAL A 97 -1.77 12.40 5.68
C VAL A 97 -1.19 13.36 6.69
N LEU A 98 -0.45 14.35 6.19
CA LEU A 98 0.10 15.46 6.96
C LEU A 98 -0.62 16.75 6.56
N ARG A 99 -0.65 17.71 7.47
CA ARG A 99 -1.18 19.07 7.25
C ARG A 99 -0.09 20.11 7.46
N SER A 100 0.03 21.06 6.53
CA SER A 100 0.88 22.24 6.66
C SER A 100 0.40 23.35 5.73
N ASP A 101 0.24 24.54 6.25
CA ASP A 101 -0.21 25.71 5.47
C ASP A 101 0.83 26.15 4.42
N ALA A 102 2.09 25.73 4.57
CA ALA A 102 3.16 26.06 3.66
C ALA A 102 3.01 25.45 2.24
N VAL A 103 2.12 24.48 2.07
CA VAL A 103 1.82 23.88 0.75
C VAL A 103 0.51 24.40 0.14
N THR A 104 -0.09 25.43 0.72
CA THR A 104 -1.25 26.12 0.13
C THR A 104 -0.83 26.86 -1.15
N GLY A 105 -1.61 26.71 -2.23
CA GLY A 105 -1.33 27.32 -3.52
C GLY A 105 -0.22 26.62 -4.34
N VAL A 106 0.32 25.50 -3.88
CA VAL A 106 1.23 24.67 -4.68
C VAL A 106 0.45 24.01 -5.82
N GLN A 107 1.04 24.02 -7.01
CA GLN A 107 0.44 23.35 -8.17
C GLN A 107 0.27 21.85 -7.89
N LEU A 108 -0.98 21.39 -7.91
CA LEU A 108 -1.33 20.00 -7.65
C LEU A 108 -1.00 19.10 -8.86
N PRO A 109 -0.63 17.84 -8.64
CA PRO A 109 -0.42 16.90 -9.74
C PRO A 109 -1.75 16.57 -10.43
N GLN A 110 -1.71 16.46 -11.74
CA GLN A 110 -2.85 15.92 -12.51
C GLN A 110 -2.84 14.40 -12.40
N TRP A 111 -3.92 13.82 -11.87
CA TRP A 111 -4.01 12.37 -11.67
C TRP A 111 -4.47 11.67 -12.94
N ALA A 112 -3.72 10.64 -13.36
CA ALA A 112 -4.13 9.75 -14.45
C ALA A 112 -5.14 8.70 -13.96
N ASP A 113 -5.86 8.11 -14.91
CA ASP A 113 -6.65 6.91 -14.64
C ASP A 113 -5.70 5.70 -14.48
N PRO A 114 -5.61 5.11 -13.29
CA PRO A 114 -4.76 3.95 -13.07
C PRO A 114 -5.25 2.69 -13.83
N GLY A 115 -6.48 2.68 -14.31
CA GLY A 115 -7.03 1.63 -15.19
C GLY A 115 -6.32 1.55 -16.53
N ALA A 116 -5.80 2.67 -17.03
CA ALA A 116 -5.07 2.75 -18.30
C ALA A 116 -3.61 2.29 -18.22
N VAL A 117 -3.08 2.01 -17.02
CA VAL A 117 -1.67 1.60 -16.82
C VAL A 117 -1.41 0.23 -17.44
N LYS A 118 -0.35 0.14 -18.26
CA LYS A 118 0.09 -1.09 -18.94
C LYS A 118 1.53 -1.43 -18.59
N VAL A 119 1.84 -2.73 -18.57
CA VAL A 119 3.21 -3.23 -18.42
C VAL A 119 4.05 -2.76 -19.62
N GLY A 120 5.29 -2.32 -19.32
CA GLY A 120 6.23 -1.79 -20.31
C GLY A 120 6.15 -0.28 -20.52
N GLN A 121 5.13 0.42 -19.98
CA GLN A 121 5.07 1.89 -20.04
C GLN A 121 6.21 2.51 -19.24
N LEU A 122 6.86 3.53 -19.83
CA LEU A 122 7.85 4.35 -19.14
C LEU A 122 7.21 5.18 -18.05
N VAL A 123 7.90 5.29 -16.92
CA VAL A 123 7.47 6.06 -15.75
C VAL A 123 8.65 6.75 -15.09
N LEU A 124 8.38 7.84 -14.39
CA LEU A 124 9.34 8.55 -13.55
C LEU A 124 8.89 8.50 -12.09
N ALA A 125 9.77 8.06 -11.21
CA ALA A 125 9.61 8.22 -9.77
C ALA A 125 10.31 9.52 -9.34
N ILE A 126 9.55 10.48 -8.81
CA ILE A 126 10.06 11.80 -8.42
C ILE A 126 10.02 11.90 -6.90
N SER A 127 11.17 12.08 -6.28
CA SER A 127 11.37 12.17 -4.84
C SER A 127 12.05 13.47 -4.44
N ARG A 128 11.97 13.84 -3.15
CA ARG A 128 12.68 14.99 -2.57
C ARG A 128 13.24 14.62 -1.19
N PRO A 129 14.31 13.79 -1.13
CA PRO A 129 14.93 13.45 0.15
C PRO A 129 15.81 14.58 0.71
N GLY A 130 16.07 15.63 -0.05
CA GLY A 130 16.90 16.79 0.30
C GLY A 130 16.33 18.08 -0.25
N ARG A 131 17.20 19.02 -0.58
CA ARG A 131 16.83 20.34 -1.13
C ARG A 131 16.27 20.25 -2.55
N SER A 132 16.85 19.37 -3.35
CA SER A 132 16.51 19.20 -4.77
C SER A 132 15.64 17.96 -5.00
N ALA A 133 14.80 18.02 -6.02
CA ALA A 133 14.11 16.85 -6.52
C ALA A 133 15.11 15.84 -7.09
N ARG A 134 14.78 14.57 -6.98
CA ARG A 134 15.48 13.45 -7.63
C ARG A 134 14.49 12.67 -8.46
N ALA A 135 14.93 12.16 -9.58
CA ALA A 135 14.10 11.32 -10.44
C ALA A 135 14.81 9.99 -10.75
N SER A 136 14.01 8.96 -10.92
CA SER A 136 14.44 7.67 -11.45
C SER A 136 13.50 7.27 -12.57
N LEU A 137 14.07 7.02 -13.75
CA LEU A 137 13.35 6.50 -14.90
C LEU A 137 13.25 4.98 -14.78
N GLY A 138 12.10 4.44 -15.12
CA GLY A 138 11.85 3.01 -15.17
C GLY A 138 10.63 2.67 -16.00
N ILE A 139 10.14 1.44 -15.83
CA ILE A 139 8.93 0.96 -16.50
C ILE A 139 7.93 0.39 -15.48
N ILE A 140 6.69 0.25 -15.90
CA ILE A 140 5.74 -0.61 -15.18
C ILE A 140 6.11 -2.06 -15.44
N SER A 141 6.65 -2.75 -14.44
CA SER A 141 7.06 -4.16 -14.55
C SER A 141 5.91 -5.13 -14.34
N ALA A 142 4.87 -4.74 -13.57
CA ALA A 142 3.63 -5.49 -13.46
C ALA A 142 2.44 -4.58 -13.15
N ALA A 143 1.28 -4.92 -13.69
CA ALA A 143 0.01 -4.26 -13.44
C ALA A 143 -1.11 -5.29 -13.31
N GLY A 144 -2.08 -5.05 -12.42
CA GLY A 144 -3.18 -5.98 -12.17
C GLY A 144 -4.43 -5.28 -11.65
N GLY A 145 -5.48 -6.03 -11.36
CA GLY A 145 -6.70 -5.54 -10.74
C GLY A 145 -6.53 -5.13 -9.27
N SER A 146 -7.65 -4.96 -8.57
CA SER A 146 -7.66 -4.72 -7.13
C SER A 146 -7.08 -5.91 -6.36
N TRP A 147 -6.43 -5.63 -5.25
CA TRP A 147 -5.84 -6.64 -4.39
C TRP A 147 -5.83 -6.20 -2.93
N ARG A 148 -5.55 -7.13 -2.03
CA ARG A 148 -5.41 -6.83 -0.60
C ARG A 148 -3.97 -7.02 -0.15
N THR A 149 -3.51 -6.06 0.65
CA THR A 149 -2.20 -6.15 1.30
C THR A 149 -2.20 -7.26 2.35
N PRO A 150 -1.02 -7.74 2.78
CA PRO A 150 -0.93 -8.68 3.91
C PRO A 150 -1.56 -8.14 5.21
N ALA A 151 -1.61 -6.82 5.38
CA ALA A 151 -2.27 -6.16 6.51
C ALA A 151 -3.78 -5.94 6.30
N GLY A 152 -4.36 -6.46 5.22
CA GLY A 152 -5.80 -6.42 4.91
C GLY A 152 -6.29 -5.13 4.25
N GLY A 153 -5.40 -4.18 3.94
CA GLY A 153 -5.74 -2.97 3.20
C GLY A 153 -6.14 -3.28 1.76
N GLU A 154 -7.18 -2.64 1.26
CA GLU A 154 -7.60 -2.76 -0.12
C GLU A 154 -6.88 -1.73 -0.97
N ILE A 155 -6.30 -2.19 -2.07
CA ILE A 155 -5.63 -1.39 -3.10
C ILE A 155 -6.37 -1.61 -4.41
N GLU A 156 -6.89 -0.55 -5.00
CA GLU A 156 -7.80 -0.64 -6.15
C GLU A 156 -7.12 -1.08 -7.45
N ARG A 157 -5.81 -0.95 -7.53
CA ARG A 157 -5.02 -1.37 -8.69
C ARG A 157 -3.63 -1.83 -8.26
N TYR A 158 -3.18 -2.98 -8.74
CA TYR A 158 -1.81 -3.42 -8.59
C TYR A 158 -0.94 -2.67 -9.59
N ILE A 159 0.04 -1.89 -9.10
CA ILE A 159 1.02 -1.18 -9.92
C ILE A 159 2.40 -1.40 -9.31
N GLN A 160 3.25 -2.09 -10.05
CA GLN A 160 4.64 -2.34 -9.68
C GLN A 160 5.57 -1.65 -10.69
N PRO A 161 6.22 -0.55 -10.29
CA PRO A 161 7.25 0.06 -11.11
C PRO A 161 8.60 -0.65 -10.92
N ASP A 162 9.41 -0.71 -11.96
CA ASP A 162 10.82 -1.04 -11.88
C ASP A 162 11.62 0.28 -11.94
N VAL A 163 11.78 0.87 -10.78
CA VAL A 163 12.53 2.13 -10.56
C VAL A 163 13.47 1.95 -9.38
N GLU A 164 14.51 2.78 -9.32
CA GLU A 164 15.46 2.75 -8.22
C GLU A 164 14.78 3.10 -6.88
N ARG A 165 14.98 2.25 -5.88
CA ARG A 165 14.55 2.50 -4.49
C ARG A 165 15.60 3.28 -3.71
N ALA A 166 15.95 4.45 -4.25
CA ALA A 166 16.90 5.36 -3.63
C ALA A 166 16.31 6.01 -2.36
N LEU A 167 17.13 6.80 -1.70
CA LEU A 167 16.70 7.63 -0.57
C LEU A 167 15.53 8.52 -0.98
N GLY A 168 14.48 8.54 -0.17
CA GLY A 168 13.24 9.28 -0.44
C GLY A 168 12.24 8.56 -1.36
N PHE A 169 12.49 7.32 -1.78
CA PHE A 169 11.57 6.56 -2.64
C PHE A 169 10.16 6.45 -2.04
N SER A 170 10.05 6.03 -0.77
CA SER A 170 8.74 5.95 -0.11
C SER A 170 8.17 7.34 0.09
N GLY A 171 6.91 7.52 -0.34
CA GLY A 171 6.24 8.82 -0.41
C GLY A 171 6.52 9.61 -1.70
N SER A 172 7.38 9.11 -2.63
CA SER A 172 7.64 9.76 -3.92
C SER A 172 6.45 9.63 -4.86
N LEU A 173 6.37 10.55 -5.81
CA LEU A 173 5.34 10.58 -6.85
C LEU A 173 5.76 9.71 -8.04
N LEU A 174 4.88 8.83 -8.51
CA LEU A 174 5.05 8.15 -9.78
C LEU A 174 4.25 8.87 -10.86
N VAL A 175 4.89 9.22 -11.97
CA VAL A 175 4.24 9.87 -13.11
C VAL A 175 4.47 9.10 -14.41
N ASP A 176 3.53 9.25 -15.35
CA ASP A 176 3.67 8.77 -16.74
C ASP A 176 4.50 9.77 -17.60
N THR A 177 4.75 9.41 -18.84
CA THR A 177 5.49 10.27 -19.82
C THR A 177 4.74 11.52 -20.26
N SER A 178 3.51 11.73 -19.81
CA SER A 178 2.76 12.98 -19.96
C SER A 178 2.84 13.86 -18.71
N GLY A 179 3.55 13.40 -17.66
CA GLY A 179 3.65 14.08 -16.38
C GLY A 179 2.42 13.91 -15.49
N ARG A 180 1.49 13.00 -15.84
CA ARG A 180 0.30 12.73 -15.01
C ARG A 180 0.65 11.74 -13.92
N ALA A 181 0.16 12.00 -12.71
CA ALA A 181 0.41 11.21 -11.52
C ALA A 181 -0.36 9.88 -11.54
N LEU A 182 0.36 8.78 -11.36
CA LEU A 182 -0.22 7.43 -11.24
C LEU A 182 -0.49 7.06 -9.78
N GLY A 183 0.32 7.56 -8.85
CA GLY A 183 0.21 7.23 -7.43
C GLY A 183 1.43 7.63 -6.62
N VAL A 184 1.46 7.18 -5.37
CA VAL A 184 2.55 7.40 -4.41
C VAL A 184 3.29 6.09 -4.18
N ASN A 185 4.62 6.13 -4.27
CA ASN A 185 5.46 4.96 -4.15
C ASN A 185 5.68 4.56 -2.69
N THR A 186 5.77 3.25 -2.45
CA THR A 186 6.08 2.65 -1.16
C THR A 186 6.92 1.38 -1.30
N SER A 187 7.76 1.12 -0.31
CA SER A 187 8.56 -0.10 -0.20
C SER A 187 8.02 -1.11 0.82
N ARG A 188 6.87 -0.82 1.47
CA ARG A 188 6.38 -1.61 2.61
C ARG A 188 5.23 -2.56 2.30
N LEU A 189 4.41 -2.30 1.29
CA LEU A 189 3.23 -3.13 0.99
C LEU A 189 3.59 -4.57 0.65
N MET A 190 4.73 -4.76 -0.04
CA MET A 190 5.27 -6.09 -0.34
C MET A 190 6.76 -6.16 -0.02
N ARG A 191 7.19 -7.31 0.50
CA ARG A 191 8.61 -7.51 0.82
C ARG A 191 9.47 -7.36 -0.43
N ARG A 192 10.47 -6.46 -0.39
CA ARG A 192 11.48 -6.23 -1.42
C ARG A 192 10.95 -5.75 -2.79
N THR A 193 9.65 -5.52 -2.93
CA THR A 193 9.04 -5.10 -4.18
C THR A 193 8.59 -3.65 -4.07
N PRO A 194 9.06 -2.74 -4.94
CA PRO A 194 8.52 -1.39 -5.02
C PRO A 194 7.07 -1.46 -5.48
N MET A 195 6.21 -0.71 -4.83
CA MET A 195 4.78 -0.65 -5.16
C MET A 195 4.35 0.80 -5.27
N THR A 196 3.33 1.03 -6.07
CA THR A 196 2.67 2.34 -6.15
C THR A 196 1.24 2.23 -5.63
N ILE A 197 0.90 3.08 -4.69
CA ILE A 197 -0.47 3.23 -4.17
C ILE A 197 -1.22 4.14 -5.14
N PRO A 198 -2.22 3.62 -5.88
CA PRO A 198 -2.89 4.36 -6.95
C PRO A 198 -3.83 5.44 -6.42
N SER A 199 -4.12 6.44 -7.24
CA SER A 199 -4.94 7.60 -6.87
C SER A 199 -6.32 7.25 -6.29
N PRO A 200 -7.06 6.20 -6.70
CA PRO A 200 -8.34 5.86 -6.05
C PRO A 200 -8.15 5.40 -4.59
N THR A 201 -7.12 4.57 -4.32
CA THR A 201 -6.76 4.19 -2.95
C THR A 201 -6.42 5.42 -2.11
N LEU A 202 -5.55 6.31 -2.63
CA LEU A 202 -5.17 7.53 -1.93
C LEU A 202 -6.40 8.38 -1.62
N ARG A 203 -7.30 8.60 -2.58
CA ARG A 203 -8.52 9.40 -2.40
C ARG A 203 -9.38 8.85 -1.26
N ARG A 204 -9.74 7.57 -1.31
CA ARG A 204 -10.55 6.91 -0.30
C ARG A 204 -9.92 7.01 1.10
N VAL A 205 -8.62 6.76 1.21
CA VAL A 205 -7.92 6.78 2.49
C VAL A 205 -7.78 8.20 3.02
N VAL A 206 -7.40 9.17 2.17
CA VAL A 206 -7.26 10.58 2.55
C VAL A 206 -8.60 11.14 3.05
N GLU A 207 -9.68 10.92 2.31
CA GLU A 207 -11.03 11.37 2.71
C GLU A 207 -11.41 10.83 4.10
N THR A 208 -11.14 9.54 4.35
CA THR A 208 -11.43 8.92 5.65
C THR A 208 -10.54 9.49 6.76
N LEU A 209 -9.23 9.65 6.51
CA LEU A 209 -8.30 10.19 7.51
C LEU A 209 -8.60 11.66 7.83
N VAL A 210 -8.93 12.48 6.83
CA VAL A 210 -9.29 13.90 7.05
C VAL A 210 -10.58 14.02 7.86
N LYS A 211 -11.56 13.14 7.61
CA LYS A 211 -12.86 13.16 8.29
C LYS A 211 -12.81 12.59 9.70
N HIS A 212 -12.02 11.54 9.93
CA HIS A 212 -12.09 10.75 11.17
C HIS A 212 -10.75 10.65 11.92
N GLY A 213 -9.64 11.15 11.38
CA GLY A 213 -8.30 11.05 11.94
C GLY A 213 -7.69 9.65 11.89
N ARG A 214 -8.49 8.62 11.64
CA ARG A 214 -8.06 7.20 11.62
C ARG A 214 -8.94 6.36 10.71
N ILE A 215 -8.41 5.22 10.30
CA ILE A 215 -9.21 4.16 9.67
C ILE A 215 -9.70 3.22 10.77
N ARG A 216 -11.00 3.20 10.99
CA ARG A 216 -11.61 2.28 11.95
C ARG A 216 -11.62 0.86 11.41
N ARG A 217 -11.18 -0.09 12.21
CA ARG A 217 -11.15 -1.51 11.83
C ARG A 217 -11.66 -2.40 12.95
N GLY A 218 -12.29 -3.47 12.54
CA GLY A 218 -12.61 -4.56 13.46
C GLY A 218 -11.32 -5.15 14.05
N TYR A 219 -11.40 -5.62 15.28
CA TYR A 219 -10.29 -6.12 16.05
C TYR A 219 -10.69 -7.39 16.81
N LEU A 220 -9.82 -8.39 16.81
CA LEU A 220 -10.00 -9.62 17.58
C LEU A 220 -9.00 -9.77 18.72
N GLY A 221 -7.77 -9.28 18.55
CA GLY A 221 -6.69 -9.46 19.53
C GLY A 221 -5.99 -10.81 19.42
N ILE A 222 -5.79 -11.33 18.22
CA ILE A 222 -5.06 -12.56 17.96
C ILE A 222 -3.81 -12.33 17.13
N GLY A 223 -2.75 -13.07 17.45
CA GLY A 223 -1.62 -13.32 16.56
C GLY A 223 -1.76 -14.72 15.95
N GLY A 224 -1.52 -14.84 14.64
CA GLY A 224 -1.71 -16.12 13.97
C GLY A 224 -0.69 -16.40 12.88
N HIS A 225 -0.46 -17.69 12.60
CA HIS A 225 0.45 -18.16 11.56
C HIS A 225 -0.21 -19.16 10.64
N PRO A 226 0.01 -19.11 9.30
CA PRO A 226 -0.54 -20.11 8.40
C PRO A 226 0.04 -21.48 8.68
N ILE A 227 -0.83 -22.49 8.79
CA ILE A 227 -0.36 -23.86 8.94
C ILE A 227 -1.05 -24.79 7.92
N ARG A 228 -0.41 -25.93 7.62
CA ARG A 228 -1.02 -27.01 6.86
C ARG A 228 -1.86 -27.88 7.78
N LEU A 229 -3.11 -28.12 7.38
CA LEU A 229 -4.02 -29.02 8.09
C LEU A 229 -3.66 -30.47 7.81
N SER A 230 -3.96 -31.38 8.77
CA SER A 230 -3.92 -32.82 8.52
C SER A 230 -4.89 -33.17 7.40
N GLU A 231 -4.67 -34.30 6.73
CA GLU A 231 -5.50 -34.72 5.61
C GLU A 231 -6.96 -34.90 6.05
N THR A 232 -7.17 -35.53 7.20
CA THR A 232 -8.51 -35.76 7.79
C THR A 232 -9.26 -34.44 8.03
N ILE A 233 -8.63 -33.47 8.69
CA ILE A 233 -9.23 -32.16 8.94
C ILE A 233 -9.42 -31.40 7.63
N GLY A 234 -8.43 -31.45 6.74
CA GLY A 234 -8.50 -30.79 5.43
C GLY A 234 -9.69 -31.25 4.59
N GLN A 235 -9.99 -32.54 4.60
CA GLN A 235 -11.18 -33.10 3.92
C GLN A 235 -12.50 -32.61 4.56
N GLN A 236 -12.56 -32.58 5.91
CA GLN A 236 -13.75 -32.11 6.63
C GLN A 236 -14.08 -30.65 6.41
N VAL A 237 -13.07 -29.79 6.29
CA VAL A 237 -13.26 -28.34 6.12
C VAL A 237 -13.12 -27.86 4.66
N GLY A 238 -12.76 -28.75 3.74
CA GLY A 238 -12.64 -28.43 2.31
C GLY A 238 -11.43 -27.55 1.96
N GLN A 239 -10.40 -27.53 2.81
CA GLN A 239 -9.18 -26.72 2.56
C GLN A 239 -7.94 -27.35 3.19
N ARG A 240 -6.75 -27.03 2.60
CA ARG A 240 -5.45 -27.60 3.02
C ARG A 240 -4.70 -26.77 4.05
N ARG A 241 -5.14 -25.54 4.35
CA ARG A 241 -4.47 -24.59 5.25
C ARG A 241 -5.48 -23.97 6.19
N GLY A 242 -4.99 -23.55 7.36
CA GLY A 242 -5.71 -22.74 8.34
C GLY A 242 -4.76 -21.76 9.00
N LEU A 243 -5.27 -20.92 9.89
CA LEU A 243 -4.50 -19.96 10.67
C LEU A 243 -4.46 -20.44 12.12
N ILE A 244 -3.29 -20.93 12.59
CA ILE A 244 -3.11 -21.27 14.01
C ILE A 244 -2.94 -20.00 14.83
N ILE A 245 -3.64 -19.90 15.93
CA ILE A 245 -3.50 -18.82 16.92
C ILE A 245 -2.24 -19.09 17.74
N ILE A 246 -1.28 -18.15 17.72
CA ILE A 246 -0.03 -18.22 18.48
C ILE A 246 -0.01 -17.24 19.66
N SER A 247 -0.92 -16.27 19.69
CA SER A 247 -1.12 -15.38 20.83
C SER A 247 -2.57 -14.89 20.86
N VAL A 248 -3.09 -14.68 22.08
CA VAL A 248 -4.35 -14.01 22.36
C VAL A 248 -4.07 -12.90 23.34
N GLU A 249 -4.49 -11.69 23.00
CA GLU A 249 -4.30 -10.52 23.86
C GLU A 249 -5.30 -10.54 25.01
N PRO A 250 -4.84 -10.43 26.28
CA PRO A 250 -5.75 -10.42 27.43
C PRO A 250 -6.80 -9.31 27.34
N GLY A 251 -8.05 -9.64 27.68
CA GLY A 251 -9.18 -8.72 27.60
C GLY A 251 -9.65 -8.36 26.19
N SER A 252 -9.08 -8.98 25.14
CA SER A 252 -9.49 -8.79 23.76
C SER A 252 -10.85 -9.47 23.46
N PRO A 253 -11.49 -9.16 22.32
CA PRO A 253 -12.65 -9.90 21.84
C PRO A 253 -12.42 -11.41 21.72
N ALA A 254 -11.22 -11.82 21.29
CA ALA A 254 -10.85 -13.23 21.18
C ALA A 254 -10.77 -13.92 22.55
N ASP A 255 -10.15 -13.25 23.52
CA ASP A 255 -10.04 -13.76 24.90
C ASP A 255 -11.42 -13.91 25.54
N ARG A 256 -12.24 -12.85 25.51
CA ARG A 256 -13.62 -12.90 26.02
C ARG A 256 -14.50 -13.90 25.28
N GLY A 257 -14.25 -14.10 23.97
CA GLY A 257 -14.96 -15.07 23.14
C GLY A 257 -14.50 -16.52 23.31
N GLY A 258 -13.46 -16.77 24.13
CA GLY A 258 -12.97 -18.12 24.42
C GLY A 258 -12.14 -18.74 23.29
N LEU A 259 -11.40 -17.92 22.52
CA LEU A 259 -10.35 -18.40 21.64
C LEU A 259 -9.06 -18.64 22.45
N PHE A 260 -8.34 -19.69 22.11
CA PHE A 260 -7.13 -20.09 22.79
C PHE A 260 -5.93 -20.19 21.85
N VAL A 261 -4.73 -20.03 22.39
CA VAL A 261 -3.50 -20.39 21.68
C VAL A 261 -3.57 -21.88 21.31
N GLY A 262 -3.27 -22.19 20.04
CA GLY A 262 -3.37 -23.54 19.48
C GLY A 262 -4.69 -23.81 18.73
N ASP A 263 -5.71 -22.97 18.86
CA ASP A 263 -6.86 -23.05 17.96
C ASP A 263 -6.44 -22.74 16.51
N ILE A 264 -7.03 -23.44 15.55
CA ILE A 264 -6.77 -23.19 14.14
C ILE A 264 -8.04 -22.63 13.50
N ILE A 265 -8.04 -21.36 13.15
CA ILE A 265 -9.17 -20.74 12.44
C ILE A 265 -9.19 -21.28 11.01
N VAL A 266 -10.33 -21.82 10.60
CA VAL A 266 -10.56 -22.35 9.25
C VAL A 266 -11.63 -21.55 8.49
N ALA A 267 -12.54 -20.84 9.18
CA ALA A 267 -13.47 -19.92 8.54
C ALA A 267 -13.92 -18.81 9.50
N ILE A 268 -14.36 -17.67 8.94
CA ILE A 268 -15.11 -16.61 9.61
C ILE A 268 -16.35 -16.33 8.76
N ASP A 269 -17.54 -16.41 9.36
CA ASP A 269 -18.84 -16.27 8.68
C ASP A 269 -18.89 -17.09 7.38
N GLN A 270 -18.54 -18.38 7.45
CA GLN A 270 -18.45 -19.33 6.35
C GLN A 270 -17.35 -19.01 5.30
N THR A 271 -16.67 -17.87 5.38
CA THR A 271 -15.56 -17.54 4.47
C THR A 271 -14.30 -18.28 4.92
N PRO A 272 -13.67 -19.09 4.06
CA PRO A 272 -12.44 -19.80 4.40
C PRO A 272 -11.30 -18.87 4.81
N ILE A 273 -10.56 -19.26 5.86
CA ILE A 273 -9.39 -18.55 6.39
C ILE A 273 -8.15 -19.46 6.28
N ARG A 274 -7.13 -18.98 5.58
CA ARG A 274 -5.88 -19.71 5.32
C ARG A 274 -4.63 -18.93 5.75
N HIS A 275 -4.77 -17.59 5.90
CA HIS A 275 -3.67 -16.70 6.30
C HIS A 275 -4.21 -15.42 6.99
N PRO A 276 -3.34 -14.67 7.73
CA PRO A 276 -3.77 -13.50 8.51
C PRO A 276 -4.48 -12.41 7.71
N GLY A 277 -4.09 -12.19 6.45
CA GLY A 277 -4.71 -11.18 5.58
C GLY A 277 -6.19 -11.44 5.31
N GLU A 278 -6.63 -12.74 5.30
CA GLU A 278 -8.06 -13.08 5.15
C GLU A 278 -8.86 -12.75 6.41
N VAL A 279 -8.25 -12.88 7.60
CA VAL A 279 -8.85 -12.40 8.85
C VAL A 279 -8.99 -10.88 8.82
N SER A 280 -7.90 -10.18 8.49
CA SER A 280 -7.90 -8.71 8.40
C SER A 280 -8.91 -8.19 7.38
N ALA A 281 -9.14 -8.93 6.30
CA ALA A 281 -10.15 -8.58 5.29
C ALA A 281 -11.59 -8.68 5.80
N ARG A 282 -11.85 -9.51 6.82
CA ARG A 282 -13.17 -9.65 7.47
C ARG A 282 -13.38 -8.65 8.60
N LEU A 283 -12.32 -8.00 9.05
CA LEU A 283 -12.31 -7.03 10.13
C LEU A 283 -12.29 -5.59 9.58
N ASP A 284 -13.23 -5.28 8.70
CA ASP A 284 -13.47 -3.93 8.20
C ASP A 284 -14.25 -3.08 9.22
N GLU A 285 -14.50 -1.81 8.91
CA GLU A 285 -15.29 -0.90 9.76
C GLU A 285 -16.70 -1.46 10.02
N LYS A 286 -17.29 -2.15 9.04
CA LYS A 286 -18.65 -2.69 9.14
C LYS A 286 -18.75 -3.87 10.11
N SER A 287 -17.64 -4.50 10.45
CA SER A 287 -17.58 -5.62 11.39
C SER A 287 -17.55 -5.18 12.85
N ILE A 288 -17.21 -3.91 13.13
CA ILE A 288 -17.12 -3.38 14.50
C ILE A 288 -18.45 -3.52 15.21
N GLY A 289 -18.42 -4.10 16.43
CA GLY A 289 -19.60 -4.32 17.25
C GLY A 289 -20.54 -5.42 16.73
N LYS A 290 -20.19 -6.10 15.64
CA LYS A 290 -21.01 -7.21 15.12
C LYS A 290 -20.50 -8.56 15.60
N PRO A 291 -21.42 -9.53 15.79
CA PRO A 291 -21.02 -10.90 16.04
C PRO A 291 -20.39 -11.51 14.78
N LEU A 292 -19.30 -12.24 14.99
CA LEU A 292 -18.60 -13.04 13.99
C LEU A 292 -18.61 -14.50 14.46
N VAL A 293 -18.94 -15.41 13.55
CA VAL A 293 -18.90 -16.85 13.81
C VAL A 293 -17.58 -17.40 13.26
N LEU A 294 -16.69 -17.81 14.16
CA LEU A 294 -15.41 -18.43 13.79
C LEU A 294 -15.55 -19.96 13.87
N ARG A 295 -15.22 -20.61 12.77
CA ARG A 295 -15.06 -22.07 12.73
C ARG A 295 -13.59 -22.39 12.99
N VAL A 296 -13.34 -23.12 14.08
CA VAL A 296 -11.99 -23.44 14.54
C VAL A 296 -11.79 -24.95 14.66
N VAL A 297 -10.54 -25.39 14.55
CA VAL A 297 -10.12 -26.73 14.95
C VAL A 297 -9.43 -26.63 16.30
N ARG A 298 -10.02 -27.25 17.30
CA ARG A 298 -9.56 -27.30 18.70
C ARG A 298 -9.36 -28.74 19.11
N ALA A 299 -8.14 -29.11 19.53
CA ALA A 299 -7.81 -30.50 19.90
C ALA A 299 -8.27 -31.54 18.85
N GLY A 300 -8.11 -31.23 17.56
CA GLY A 300 -8.49 -32.13 16.46
C GLY A 300 -9.99 -32.21 16.14
N LYS A 301 -10.83 -31.42 16.81
CA LYS A 301 -12.27 -31.35 16.56
C LYS A 301 -12.67 -29.98 16.03
N ILE A 302 -13.67 -29.99 15.14
CA ILE A 302 -14.25 -28.73 14.64
C ILE A 302 -15.20 -28.18 15.70
N ALA A 303 -15.07 -26.89 15.99
CA ALA A 303 -15.95 -26.15 16.90
C ALA A 303 -16.29 -24.78 16.29
N GLU A 304 -17.38 -24.20 16.74
CA GLU A 304 -17.76 -22.82 16.41
C GLU A 304 -17.62 -21.94 17.66
N VAL A 305 -17.05 -20.78 17.46
CA VAL A 305 -16.88 -19.75 18.49
C VAL A 305 -17.50 -18.48 17.96
N THR A 306 -18.48 -17.95 18.68
CA THR A 306 -19.08 -16.65 18.35
C THR A 306 -18.49 -15.58 19.25
N LEU A 307 -17.99 -14.49 18.65
CA LEU A 307 -17.46 -13.35 19.38
C LEU A 307 -17.84 -12.06 18.67
N THR A 308 -17.81 -10.95 19.40
CA THR A 308 -18.10 -9.62 18.84
C THR A 308 -16.78 -8.92 18.54
N ALA A 309 -16.58 -8.48 17.30
CA ALA A 309 -15.40 -7.72 16.92
C ALA A 309 -15.34 -6.39 17.68
N GLY A 310 -14.21 -6.11 18.29
CA GLY A 310 -13.90 -4.81 18.87
C GLY A 310 -13.49 -3.80 17.81
N GLU A 311 -13.11 -2.60 18.24
CA GLU A 311 -12.53 -1.54 17.43
C GLU A 311 -11.05 -1.32 17.81
N ARG A 312 -10.22 -1.10 16.79
CA ARG A 312 -8.83 -0.66 16.96
C ARG A 312 -8.55 0.57 16.12
#